data_fe5512e02855a012c028f02536196c0b
#
_entry.id   fe5512e02855a012c028f02536196c0b
#
_cell.length_a   1.000
_cell.length_b   1.000
_cell.length_c   1.000
_cell.angle_alpha   90.00
_cell.angle_beta   90.00
_cell.angle_gamma   90.00
#
_symmetry.space_group_name_H-M   'P 1'
#
loop_
_entity.id
_entity.type
_entity.pdbx_description
1 polymer ?
#
loop_
_entity_poly.entity_id
_entity_poly.type
_entity_poly.pdbx_seq_one_letter_code
_entity_poly.pdbx_strand_id
1 'polypeptide(L)'
;MTHPLQGISSMATRQVLADLAAAWQAQGGAAVAIESVGGVDAARRVHAGEEALDVVFLASDAIDRLQAAGRVAAGSKVDLVRSSTVAAVRAGAPHPDIGTGDALRAAVLAAPSIGYSTGPSGVALQALFARWGIADEVKQRTVQAPPGVPVGTLIARGEVALGFQQRSELIHVEGIDILGPLPADIAIDTVFSGGVVAGTPHADTVRRLLAFMASPDAAGAKRRQGMEPA
;
A
#
# COMPACT_ATOMS: atom_id res chain seq x y z
N MET A 1 -4.03 33.77 0.38
CA MET A 1 -3.28 32.49 0.22
C MET A 1 -4.32 31.38 0.34
N THR A 2 -4.48 30.57 -0.70
CA THR A 2 -5.36 29.40 -0.66
C THR A 2 -4.70 28.34 0.23
N HIS A 3 -5.42 27.85 1.24
CA HIS A 3 -4.95 26.74 2.05
C HIS A 3 -4.75 25.49 1.19
N PRO A 4 -3.71 24.65 1.48
CA PRO A 4 -3.52 23.41 0.77
C PRO A 4 -4.69 22.46 1.05
N LEU A 5 -5.06 21.65 0.05
CA LEU A 5 -5.97 20.52 0.27
C LEU A 5 -5.36 19.58 1.32
N GLN A 6 -6.19 19.15 2.27
CA GLN A 6 -5.77 18.22 3.32
C GLN A 6 -6.12 16.80 2.92
N GLY A 7 -5.11 15.93 2.90
CA GLY A 7 -5.28 14.53 2.52
C GLY A 7 -4.73 13.57 3.57
N ILE A 8 -5.28 12.37 3.60
CA ILE A 8 -4.75 11.26 4.37
C ILE A 8 -4.59 10.03 3.49
N SER A 9 -3.52 9.26 3.69
CA SER A 9 -3.22 8.08 2.89
C SER A 9 -2.66 6.93 3.71
N SER A 10 -2.66 5.72 3.10
CA SER A 10 -1.87 4.61 3.60
C SER A 10 -0.38 4.81 3.29
N MET A 11 0.49 4.18 4.11
CA MET A 11 1.95 4.20 3.90
C MET A 11 2.36 3.66 2.52
N ALA A 12 1.63 2.67 1.99
CA ALA A 12 1.93 2.05 0.70
C ALA A 12 1.92 3.03 -0.48
N THR A 13 1.12 4.11 -0.38
CA THR A 13 1.00 5.11 -1.45
C THR A 13 1.79 6.39 -1.20
N ARG A 14 2.51 6.49 -0.07
CA ARG A 14 3.20 7.71 0.35
C ARG A 14 4.07 8.34 -0.73
N GLN A 15 4.98 7.57 -1.30
CA GLN A 15 5.97 8.10 -2.26
C GLN A 15 5.31 8.47 -3.60
N VAL A 16 4.45 7.60 -4.12
CA VAL A 16 3.75 7.88 -5.38
C VAL A 16 2.84 9.11 -5.26
N LEU A 17 2.17 9.29 -4.14
CA LEU A 17 1.32 10.47 -3.91
C LEU A 17 2.16 11.75 -3.77
N ALA A 18 3.35 11.69 -3.15
CA ALA A 18 4.25 12.82 -3.10
C ALA A 18 4.71 13.26 -4.51
N ASP A 19 5.12 12.30 -5.35
CA ASP A 19 5.51 12.58 -6.74
C ASP A 19 4.34 13.15 -7.55
N LEU A 20 3.15 12.57 -7.41
CA LEU A 20 1.94 13.00 -8.13
C LEU A 20 1.44 14.38 -7.67
N ALA A 21 1.49 14.66 -6.35
CA ALA A 21 1.15 15.98 -5.82
C ALA A 21 2.11 17.06 -6.32
N ALA A 22 3.42 16.76 -6.35
CA ALA A 22 4.42 17.69 -6.90
C ALA A 22 4.18 17.94 -8.39
N ALA A 23 3.91 16.90 -9.19
CA ALA A 23 3.60 17.04 -10.61
C ALA A 23 2.30 17.83 -10.86
N TRP A 24 1.28 17.62 -10.05
CA TRP A 24 0.03 18.39 -10.08
C TRP A 24 0.27 19.89 -9.82
N GLN A 25 1.04 20.21 -8.79
CA GLN A 25 1.39 21.59 -8.45
C GLN A 25 2.23 22.27 -9.55
N ALA A 26 3.18 21.55 -10.16
CA ALA A 26 3.99 22.06 -11.27
C ALA A 26 3.15 22.46 -12.49
N GLN A 27 1.97 21.88 -12.66
CA GLN A 27 0.98 22.22 -13.71
C GLN A 27 -0.02 23.31 -13.27
N GLY A 28 0.22 24.00 -12.15
CA GLY A 28 -0.65 25.06 -11.64
C GLY A 28 -1.82 24.55 -10.78
N GLY A 29 -1.80 23.29 -10.40
CA GLY A 29 -2.78 22.72 -9.47
C GLY A 29 -2.63 23.26 -8.05
N ALA A 30 -3.71 23.16 -7.26
CA ALA A 30 -3.71 23.56 -5.85
C ALA A 30 -2.69 22.77 -5.03
N ALA A 31 -2.10 23.38 -4.02
CA ALA A 31 -1.24 22.71 -3.06
C ALA A 31 -2.00 21.59 -2.34
N VAL A 32 -1.32 20.47 -2.09
CA VAL A 32 -1.90 19.31 -1.39
C VAL A 32 -0.93 18.89 -0.29
N ALA A 33 -1.43 18.79 0.94
CA ALA A 33 -0.70 18.23 2.08
C ALA A 33 -1.29 16.87 2.39
N ILE A 34 -0.50 15.80 2.28
CA ILE A 34 -0.96 14.43 2.50
C ILE A 34 -0.19 13.83 3.67
N GLU A 35 -0.91 13.50 4.74
CA GLU A 35 -0.39 12.69 5.84
C GLU A 35 -0.49 11.21 5.47
N SER A 36 0.58 10.45 5.66
CA SER A 36 0.60 9.01 5.41
C SER A 36 0.78 8.24 6.73
N VAL A 37 -0.19 7.39 7.04
CA VAL A 37 -0.21 6.55 8.25
C VAL A 37 -0.58 5.11 7.90
N GLY A 38 -0.73 4.22 8.89
CA GLY A 38 -1.25 2.88 8.64
C GLY A 38 -2.64 2.93 7.99
N GLY A 39 -2.88 2.11 6.95
CA GLY A 39 -4.15 2.17 6.21
C GLY A 39 -5.40 1.94 7.08
N VAL A 40 -5.29 1.11 8.13
CA VAL A 40 -6.36 0.89 9.11
C VAL A 40 -6.59 2.15 9.94
N ASP A 41 -5.53 2.82 10.38
CA ASP A 41 -5.63 4.07 11.14
C ASP A 41 -6.21 5.20 10.30
N ALA A 42 -5.73 5.36 9.06
CA ALA A 42 -6.29 6.35 8.13
C ALA A 42 -7.79 6.13 7.90
N ALA A 43 -8.22 4.88 7.66
CA ALA A 43 -9.64 4.55 7.49
C ALA A 43 -10.47 4.88 8.73
N ARG A 44 -9.95 4.58 9.93
CA ARG A 44 -10.59 4.89 11.20
C ARG A 44 -10.76 6.39 11.40
N ARG A 45 -9.71 7.20 11.13
CA ARG A 45 -9.74 8.66 11.26
C ARG A 45 -10.77 9.30 10.31
N VAL A 46 -10.79 8.87 9.04
CA VAL A 46 -11.80 9.34 8.08
C VAL A 46 -13.21 8.92 8.52
N HIS A 47 -13.38 7.69 9.04
CA HIS A 47 -14.68 7.21 9.52
C HIS A 47 -15.17 8.04 10.72
N ALA A 48 -14.30 8.42 11.64
CA ALA A 48 -14.63 9.27 12.78
C ALA A 48 -15.12 10.67 12.32
N GLY A 49 -14.55 11.22 11.25
CA GLY A 49 -14.97 12.50 10.69
C GLY A 49 -14.64 13.71 11.58
N GLU A 50 -13.63 13.56 12.44
CA GLU A 50 -13.21 14.61 13.40
C GLU A 50 -12.20 15.58 12.79
N GLU A 51 -11.63 15.22 11.62
CA GLU A 51 -10.61 16.00 10.94
C GLU A 51 -11.15 16.68 9.68
N ALA A 52 -10.70 17.90 9.41
CA ALA A 52 -11.02 18.63 8.19
C ALA A 52 -10.18 18.11 7.01
N LEU A 53 -10.57 16.95 6.46
CA LEU A 53 -9.92 16.33 5.33
C LEU A 53 -10.70 16.60 4.04
N ASP A 54 -10.00 16.73 2.92
CA ASP A 54 -10.57 16.95 1.58
C ASP A 54 -10.53 15.67 0.75
N VAL A 55 -9.46 14.89 0.88
CA VAL A 55 -9.19 13.71 0.05
C VAL A 55 -8.60 12.57 0.88
N VAL A 56 -8.98 11.35 0.54
CA VAL A 56 -8.45 10.13 1.17
C VAL A 56 -7.94 9.16 0.11
N PHE A 57 -6.81 8.49 0.41
CA PHE A 57 -6.17 7.51 -0.47
C PHE A 57 -5.91 6.21 0.30
N LEU A 58 -6.66 5.15 -0.02
CA LEU A 58 -6.60 3.86 0.67
C LEU A 58 -6.76 2.70 -0.31
N ALA A 59 -6.64 1.46 0.19
CA ALA A 59 -7.07 0.30 -0.56
C ALA A 59 -8.51 0.45 -1.02
N SER A 60 -8.81 0.02 -2.23
CA SER A 60 -10.08 0.23 -2.94
C SER A 60 -11.29 -0.20 -2.09
N ASP A 61 -11.21 -1.35 -1.43
CA ASP A 61 -12.25 -1.88 -0.55
C ASP A 61 -12.47 -1.02 0.72
N ALA A 62 -11.42 -0.36 1.21
CA ALA A 62 -11.55 0.58 2.33
C ALA A 62 -12.27 1.86 1.91
N ILE A 63 -11.99 2.37 0.70
CA ILE A 63 -12.75 3.49 0.12
C ILE A 63 -14.23 3.11 -0.05
N ASP A 64 -14.53 1.89 -0.53
CA ASP A 64 -15.92 1.42 -0.68
C ASP A 64 -16.66 1.40 0.66
N ARG A 65 -16.01 0.92 1.73
CA ARG A 65 -16.59 0.95 3.08
C ARG A 65 -16.84 2.37 3.59
N LEU A 66 -15.90 3.30 3.36
CA LEU A 66 -16.06 4.71 3.74
C LEU A 66 -17.17 5.38 2.94
N GLN A 67 -17.31 5.04 1.66
CA GLN A 67 -18.40 5.54 0.81
C GLN A 67 -19.77 5.02 1.28
N ALA A 68 -19.86 3.72 1.61
CA ALA A 68 -21.08 3.14 2.18
C ALA A 68 -21.44 3.76 3.53
N ALA A 69 -20.45 4.19 4.31
CA ALA A 69 -20.64 4.90 5.59
C ALA A 69 -20.93 6.42 5.41
N GLY A 70 -21.01 6.93 4.17
CA GLY A 70 -21.23 8.34 3.88
C GLY A 70 -20.06 9.27 4.23
N ARG A 71 -18.86 8.74 4.39
CA ARG A 71 -17.64 9.50 4.69
C ARG A 71 -16.85 9.90 3.44
N VAL A 72 -17.08 9.19 2.34
CA VAL A 72 -16.56 9.51 1.01
C VAL A 72 -17.77 9.79 0.11
N ALA A 73 -17.71 10.85 -0.67
CA ALA A 73 -18.80 11.26 -1.55
C ALA A 73 -19.10 10.17 -2.58
N ALA A 74 -20.39 9.88 -2.77
CA ALA A 74 -20.84 8.86 -3.72
C ALA A 74 -20.33 9.17 -5.14
N GLY A 75 -19.82 8.14 -5.84
CA GLY A 75 -19.30 8.23 -7.20
C GLY A 75 -18.00 9.04 -7.34
N SER A 76 -17.32 9.36 -6.23
CA SER A 76 -16.03 10.08 -6.26
C SER A 76 -14.79 9.19 -6.20
N LYS A 77 -14.96 7.89 -6.01
CA LYS A 77 -13.86 6.93 -5.98
C LYS A 77 -13.20 6.84 -7.36
N VAL A 78 -11.87 6.92 -7.38
CA VAL A 78 -11.04 6.75 -8.57
C VAL A 78 -9.93 5.78 -8.22
N ASP A 79 -9.82 4.69 -8.97
CA ASP A 79 -8.71 3.76 -8.85
C ASP A 79 -7.46 4.39 -9.46
N LEU A 80 -6.37 4.39 -8.72
CA LEU A 80 -5.17 5.15 -9.09
C LEU A 80 -4.01 4.23 -9.46
N VAL A 81 -3.70 3.27 -8.59
CA VAL A 81 -2.54 2.41 -8.74
C VAL A 81 -2.84 0.99 -8.27
N ARG A 82 -2.13 0.03 -8.87
CA ARG A 82 -2.04 -1.36 -8.39
C ARG A 82 -0.64 -1.61 -7.87
N SER A 83 -0.54 -2.20 -6.70
CA SER A 83 0.72 -2.63 -6.10
C SER A 83 0.68 -4.12 -5.80
N SER A 84 1.69 -4.85 -6.26
CA SER A 84 1.84 -6.27 -5.98
C SER A 84 2.60 -6.48 -4.68
N THR A 85 2.21 -7.50 -3.93
CA THR A 85 3.01 -8.01 -2.83
C THR A 85 4.21 -8.75 -3.39
N VAL A 86 5.38 -8.44 -2.86
CA VAL A 86 6.65 -9.09 -3.22
C VAL A 86 7.25 -9.77 -2.01
N ALA A 87 8.08 -10.79 -2.27
CA ALA A 87 8.94 -11.40 -1.28
C ALA A 87 10.31 -10.73 -1.27
N ALA A 88 10.93 -10.62 -0.11
CA ALA A 88 12.27 -10.08 0.06
C ALA A 88 13.05 -10.80 1.17
N VAL A 89 14.37 -10.79 1.03
CA VAL A 89 15.33 -11.31 2.01
C VAL A 89 16.39 -10.25 2.31
N ARG A 90 17.22 -10.46 3.32
CA ARG A 90 18.36 -9.58 3.58
C ARG A 90 19.34 -9.63 2.41
N ALA A 91 19.92 -8.50 2.07
CA ALA A 91 20.92 -8.39 1.01
C ALA A 91 22.07 -9.38 1.22
N GLY A 92 22.38 -10.15 0.17
CA GLY A 92 23.39 -11.21 0.19
C GLY A 92 22.98 -12.51 0.90
N ALA A 93 21.76 -12.64 1.40
CA ALA A 93 21.24 -13.91 1.90
C ALA A 93 20.88 -14.86 0.74
N PRO A 94 20.83 -16.17 0.96
CA PRO A 94 20.37 -17.12 -0.05
C PRO A 94 18.96 -16.75 -0.54
N HIS A 95 18.75 -16.80 -1.86
CA HIS A 95 17.45 -16.56 -2.48
C HIS A 95 16.67 -17.87 -2.58
N PRO A 96 15.61 -18.07 -1.80
CA PRO A 96 14.73 -19.22 -1.97
C PRO A 96 14.01 -19.16 -3.32
N ASP A 97 13.68 -20.33 -3.87
CA ASP A 97 12.81 -20.38 -5.05
C ASP A 97 11.39 -19.98 -4.66
N ILE A 98 10.86 -19.01 -5.39
CA ILE A 98 9.48 -18.50 -5.24
C ILE A 98 8.71 -18.54 -6.57
N GLY A 99 9.23 -19.26 -7.59
CA GLY A 99 8.69 -19.25 -8.96
C GLY A 99 7.33 -19.92 -9.13
N THR A 100 6.92 -20.77 -8.17
CA THR A 100 5.60 -21.42 -8.14
C THR A 100 4.98 -21.34 -6.76
N GLY A 101 3.67 -21.56 -6.66
CA GLY A 101 2.97 -21.59 -5.36
C GLY A 101 3.56 -22.64 -4.40
N ASP A 102 3.91 -23.82 -4.92
CA ASP A 102 4.52 -24.88 -4.11
C ASP A 102 5.95 -24.52 -3.66
N ALA A 103 6.75 -23.91 -4.53
CA ALA A 103 8.09 -23.45 -4.19
C ALA A 103 8.02 -22.35 -3.11
N LEU A 104 7.12 -21.38 -3.27
CA LEU A 104 6.89 -20.34 -2.25
C LEU A 104 6.42 -20.94 -0.92
N ARG A 105 5.50 -21.90 -0.95
CA ARG A 105 5.04 -22.61 0.24
C ARG A 105 6.21 -23.32 0.95
N ALA A 106 7.07 -24.00 0.19
CA ALA A 106 8.27 -24.65 0.74
C ALA A 106 9.25 -23.62 1.34
N ALA A 107 9.46 -22.47 0.66
CA ALA A 107 10.30 -21.39 1.18
C ALA A 107 9.76 -20.82 2.50
N VAL A 108 8.44 -20.61 2.61
CA VAL A 108 7.77 -20.15 3.83
C VAL A 108 7.94 -21.16 4.97
N LEU A 109 7.78 -22.45 4.68
CA LEU A 109 7.96 -23.53 5.67
C LEU A 109 9.42 -23.66 6.15
N ALA A 110 10.38 -23.39 5.28
CA ALA A 110 11.81 -23.47 5.60
C ALA A 110 12.34 -22.20 6.31
N ALA A 111 11.67 -21.05 6.16
CA ALA A 111 12.12 -19.78 6.71
C ALA A 111 12.14 -19.79 8.25
N PRO A 112 13.23 -19.38 8.92
CA PRO A 112 13.29 -19.30 10.38
C PRO A 112 12.40 -18.20 10.97
N SER A 113 12.12 -17.15 10.19
CA SER A 113 11.18 -16.09 10.55
C SER A 113 10.52 -15.49 9.29
N ILE A 114 9.25 -15.12 9.40
CA ILE A 114 8.42 -14.64 8.29
C ILE A 114 7.83 -13.29 8.68
N GLY A 115 8.14 -12.25 7.91
CA GLY A 115 7.65 -10.88 8.17
C GLY A 115 6.47 -10.50 7.29
N TYR A 116 5.50 -9.79 7.87
CA TYR A 116 4.37 -9.23 7.15
C TYR A 116 3.88 -7.90 7.79
N SER A 117 3.14 -7.10 7.04
CA SER A 117 2.61 -5.82 7.50
C SER A 117 1.21 -5.94 8.09
N THR A 118 0.74 -4.90 8.77
CA THR A 118 -0.65 -4.76 9.22
C THR A 118 -1.62 -4.39 8.11
N GLY A 119 -1.12 -4.07 6.91
CA GLY A 119 -1.90 -3.63 5.76
C GLY A 119 -2.57 -4.76 4.97
N PRO A 120 -3.22 -4.43 3.83
CA PRO A 120 -3.94 -5.40 2.99
C PRO A 120 -3.10 -6.61 2.57
N SER A 121 -1.82 -6.39 2.23
CA SER A 121 -0.90 -7.48 1.86
C SER A 121 -0.69 -8.49 2.98
N GLY A 122 -0.57 -8.02 4.23
CA GLY A 122 -0.43 -8.90 5.39
C GLY A 122 -1.69 -9.72 5.66
N VAL A 123 -2.87 -9.10 5.57
CA VAL A 123 -4.16 -9.81 5.71
C VAL A 123 -4.30 -10.90 4.64
N ALA A 124 -4.01 -10.56 3.38
CA ALA A 124 -4.10 -11.52 2.28
C ALA A 124 -3.06 -12.65 2.41
N LEU A 125 -1.85 -12.34 2.90
CA LEU A 125 -0.82 -13.36 3.16
C LEU A 125 -1.25 -14.35 4.25
N GLN A 126 -1.83 -13.88 5.35
CA GLN A 126 -2.36 -14.75 6.40
C GLN A 126 -3.49 -15.65 5.88
N ALA A 127 -4.38 -15.12 5.04
CA ALA A 127 -5.40 -15.89 4.37
C ALA A 127 -4.80 -16.96 3.42
N LEU A 128 -3.69 -16.65 2.74
CA LEU A 128 -2.95 -17.60 1.92
C LEU A 128 -2.37 -18.75 2.76
N PHE A 129 -1.76 -18.44 3.91
CA PHE A 129 -1.24 -19.48 4.82
C PHE A 129 -2.35 -20.37 5.38
N ALA A 130 -3.51 -19.81 5.70
CA ALA A 130 -4.68 -20.58 6.10
C ALA A 130 -5.18 -21.50 4.97
N ARG A 131 -5.26 -20.99 3.75
CA ARG A 131 -5.65 -21.77 2.56
C ARG A 131 -4.67 -22.92 2.25
N TRP A 132 -3.38 -22.72 2.52
CA TRP A 132 -2.36 -23.77 2.41
C TRP A 132 -2.34 -24.75 3.58
N GLY A 133 -3.11 -24.51 4.63
CA GLY A 133 -3.15 -25.33 5.84
C GLY A 133 -1.88 -25.27 6.69
N ILE A 134 -1.07 -24.21 6.56
CA ILE A 134 0.21 -24.05 7.28
C ILE A 134 0.18 -22.95 8.33
N ALA A 135 -0.95 -22.24 8.50
CA ALA A 135 -1.03 -21.09 9.39
C ALA A 135 -0.57 -21.37 10.82
N ASP A 136 -1.00 -22.50 11.41
CA ASP A 136 -0.60 -22.90 12.76
C ASP A 136 0.88 -23.28 12.84
N GLU A 137 1.42 -23.94 11.80
CA GLU A 137 2.81 -24.36 11.74
C GLU A 137 3.78 -23.17 11.72
N VAL A 138 3.44 -22.11 10.97
CA VAL A 138 4.31 -20.93 10.83
C VAL A 138 4.06 -19.87 11.90
N LYS A 139 2.99 -19.97 12.68
CA LYS A 139 2.51 -18.95 13.63
C LYS A 139 3.60 -18.45 14.58
N GLN A 140 4.39 -19.35 15.15
CA GLN A 140 5.46 -19.00 16.11
C GLN A 140 6.66 -18.30 15.44
N ARG A 141 6.75 -18.34 14.12
CA ARG A 141 7.82 -17.77 13.31
C ARG A 141 7.37 -16.52 12.54
N THR A 142 6.08 -16.15 12.63
CA THR A 142 5.57 -14.94 12.00
C THR A 142 5.83 -13.71 12.85
N VAL A 143 6.32 -12.65 12.21
CA VAL A 143 6.61 -11.34 12.80
C VAL A 143 5.77 -10.30 12.08
N GLN A 144 4.83 -9.70 12.78
CA GLN A 144 4.07 -8.57 12.26
C GLN A 144 4.86 -7.29 12.49
N ALA A 145 5.17 -6.57 11.42
CA ALA A 145 5.82 -5.27 11.53
C ALA A 145 4.93 -4.27 12.29
N PRO A 146 5.48 -3.48 13.21
CA PRO A 146 4.73 -2.43 13.87
C PRO A 146 4.12 -1.44 12.87
N PRO A 147 2.99 -0.79 13.19
CA PRO A 147 2.41 0.24 12.34
C PRO A 147 3.45 1.33 11.97
N GLY A 148 3.53 1.66 10.68
CA GLY A 148 4.49 2.66 10.16
C GLY A 148 5.93 2.16 9.97
N VAL A 149 6.24 0.92 10.36
CA VAL A 149 7.56 0.31 10.13
C VAL A 149 7.48 -0.62 8.91
N PRO A 150 8.25 -0.39 7.84
CA PRO A 150 8.32 -1.30 6.72
C PRO A 150 8.89 -2.67 7.14
N VAL A 151 8.33 -3.75 6.60
CA VAL A 151 8.88 -5.11 6.79
C VAL A 151 10.34 -5.19 6.35
N GLY A 152 10.69 -4.46 5.28
CA GLY A 152 12.05 -4.37 4.78
C GLY A 152 13.06 -3.88 5.83
N THR A 153 12.66 -3.03 6.76
CA THR A 153 13.52 -2.59 7.87
C THR A 153 13.86 -3.75 8.81
N LEU A 154 12.89 -4.61 9.10
CA LEU A 154 13.12 -5.82 9.94
C LEU A 154 14.00 -6.83 9.21
N ILE A 155 13.83 -6.97 7.89
CA ILE A 155 14.68 -7.83 7.05
C ILE A 155 16.13 -7.31 7.08
N ALA A 156 16.34 -6.02 6.82
CA ALA A 156 17.68 -5.42 6.79
C ALA A 156 18.43 -5.59 8.12
N ARG A 157 17.70 -5.54 9.25
CA ARG A 157 18.25 -5.78 10.60
C ARG A 157 18.46 -7.26 10.95
N GLY A 158 17.99 -8.19 10.10
CA GLY A 158 18.07 -9.62 10.35
C GLY A 158 17.04 -10.16 11.36
N GLU A 159 16.04 -9.36 11.71
CA GLU A 159 14.93 -9.76 12.58
C GLU A 159 13.92 -10.66 11.82
N VAL A 160 13.87 -10.54 10.50
CA VAL A 160 13.04 -11.30 9.58
C VAL A 160 13.92 -11.91 8.48
N ALA A 161 13.79 -13.21 8.24
CA ALA A 161 14.53 -13.93 7.21
C ALA A 161 13.86 -13.84 5.84
N LEU A 162 12.53 -13.99 5.78
CA LEU A 162 11.73 -13.90 4.57
C LEU A 162 10.54 -12.95 4.85
N GLY A 163 10.47 -11.83 4.17
CA GLY A 163 9.42 -10.85 4.39
C GLY A 163 8.57 -10.60 3.17
N PHE A 164 7.32 -10.18 3.42
CA PHE A 164 6.31 -9.91 2.41
C PHE A 164 5.66 -8.56 2.67
N GLN A 165 5.65 -7.70 1.65
CA GLN A 165 4.98 -6.40 1.71
C GLN A 165 4.71 -5.88 0.29
N GLN A 166 3.95 -4.79 0.16
CA GLN A 166 3.77 -4.07 -1.09
C GLN A 166 5.14 -3.66 -1.65
N ARG A 167 5.35 -3.87 -2.96
CA ARG A 167 6.60 -3.49 -3.63
C ARG A 167 6.97 -2.03 -3.40
N SER A 168 5.99 -1.14 -3.42
CA SER A 168 6.17 0.29 -3.19
C SER A 168 6.76 0.66 -1.83
N GLU A 169 6.59 -0.20 -0.82
CA GLU A 169 7.14 0.00 0.51
C GLU A 169 8.54 -0.61 0.68
N LEU A 170 8.95 -1.50 -0.22
CA LEU A 170 10.25 -2.18 -0.16
C LEU A 170 11.28 -1.63 -1.15
N ILE A 171 10.85 -1.06 -2.27
CA ILE A 171 11.72 -0.70 -3.40
C ILE A 171 12.83 0.31 -3.04
N HIS A 172 12.63 1.10 -1.98
CA HIS A 172 13.60 2.10 -1.51
C HIS A 172 14.27 1.71 -0.19
N VAL A 173 14.08 0.48 0.28
CA VAL A 173 14.72 0.01 1.51
C VAL A 173 16.08 -0.57 1.18
N GLU A 174 17.11 0.01 1.75
CA GLU A 174 18.48 -0.50 1.61
C GLU A 174 18.71 -1.76 2.48
N GLY A 175 19.64 -2.61 2.06
CA GLY A 175 20.04 -3.80 2.82
C GLY A 175 19.10 -4.99 2.64
N ILE A 176 18.25 -4.99 1.62
CA ILE A 176 17.37 -6.11 1.24
C ILE A 176 17.51 -6.43 -0.25
N ASP A 177 17.25 -7.68 -0.60
CA ASP A 177 17.07 -8.14 -1.98
C ASP A 177 15.60 -8.50 -2.19
N ILE A 178 14.94 -7.81 -3.15
CA ILE A 178 13.58 -8.13 -3.55
C ILE A 178 13.62 -9.30 -4.53
N LEU A 179 13.03 -10.42 -4.13
CA LEU A 179 13.01 -11.66 -4.93
C LEU A 179 12.03 -11.57 -6.11
N GLY A 180 10.98 -10.79 -5.98
CA GLY A 180 9.96 -10.62 -6.99
C GLY A 180 8.54 -10.70 -6.44
N PRO A 181 7.51 -10.57 -7.32
CA PRO A 181 6.11 -10.75 -6.95
C PRO A 181 5.83 -12.23 -6.65
N LEU A 182 4.74 -12.47 -5.94
CA LEU A 182 4.24 -13.83 -5.74
C LEU A 182 3.81 -14.43 -7.09
N PRO A 183 3.89 -15.76 -7.26
CA PRO A 183 3.43 -16.45 -8.47
C PRO A 183 2.00 -16.07 -8.85
N ALA A 184 1.70 -16.07 -10.15
CA ALA A 184 0.43 -15.53 -10.69
C ALA A 184 -0.82 -16.22 -10.14
N ASP A 185 -0.74 -17.52 -9.84
CA ASP A 185 -1.85 -18.34 -9.28
C ASP A 185 -2.18 -17.99 -7.81
N ILE A 186 -1.24 -17.32 -7.13
CA ILE A 186 -1.37 -16.88 -5.74
C ILE A 186 -1.01 -15.39 -5.56
N ALA A 187 -1.01 -14.63 -6.64
CA ALA A 187 -0.68 -13.21 -6.60
C ALA A 187 -1.56 -12.44 -5.60
N ILE A 188 -0.95 -11.54 -4.87
CA ILE A 188 -1.62 -10.65 -3.94
C ILE A 188 -1.39 -9.23 -4.44
N ASP A 189 -2.38 -8.71 -5.16
CA ASP A 189 -2.39 -7.35 -5.67
C ASP A 189 -3.38 -6.49 -4.88
N THR A 190 -3.01 -5.25 -4.62
CA THR A 190 -3.90 -4.28 -3.99
C THR A 190 -4.09 -3.10 -4.94
N VAL A 191 -5.34 -2.79 -5.25
CA VAL A 191 -5.69 -1.52 -5.90
C VAL A 191 -5.83 -0.47 -4.81
N PHE A 192 -5.16 0.67 -5.00
CA PHE A 192 -5.32 1.85 -4.17
C PHE A 192 -6.10 2.92 -4.94
N SER A 193 -7.09 3.48 -4.26
CA SER A 193 -8.02 4.45 -4.83
C SER A 193 -7.99 5.74 -4.03
N GLY A 194 -8.36 6.84 -4.68
CA GLY A 194 -8.65 8.10 -4.04
C GLY A 194 -10.16 8.36 -3.98
N GLY A 195 -10.59 9.14 -3.00
CA GLY A 195 -11.99 9.57 -2.88
C GLY A 195 -12.11 10.95 -2.26
N VAL A 196 -13.15 11.67 -2.65
CA VAL A 196 -13.51 12.99 -2.08
C VAL A 196 -14.13 12.77 -0.71
N VAL A 197 -13.59 13.38 0.33
CA VAL A 197 -14.20 13.31 1.68
C VAL A 197 -15.53 14.06 1.66
N ALA A 198 -16.55 13.45 2.23
CA ALA A 198 -17.90 14.00 2.24
C ALA A 198 -17.95 15.33 3.02
N GLY A 199 -18.61 16.34 2.43
CA GLY A 199 -18.77 17.66 3.06
C GLY A 199 -17.61 18.63 2.85
N THR A 200 -16.52 18.24 2.17
CA THR A 200 -15.45 19.18 1.84
C THR A 200 -15.95 20.30 0.91
N PRO A 201 -15.59 21.57 1.16
CA PRO A 201 -15.89 22.67 0.24
C PRO A 201 -15.05 22.62 -1.04
N HIS A 202 -14.03 21.75 -1.11
CA HIS A 202 -13.06 21.66 -2.21
C HIS A 202 -13.34 20.50 -3.17
N ALA A 203 -14.54 19.91 -3.17
CA ALA A 203 -14.89 18.70 -3.90
C ALA A 203 -14.48 18.73 -5.39
N ASP A 204 -14.71 19.84 -6.09
CA ASP A 204 -14.36 19.94 -7.52
C ASP A 204 -12.85 19.99 -7.75
N THR A 205 -12.10 20.63 -6.85
CA THR A 205 -10.63 20.65 -6.94
C THR A 205 -10.06 19.27 -6.67
N VAL A 206 -10.61 18.54 -5.70
CA VAL A 206 -10.21 17.14 -5.42
C VAL A 206 -10.53 16.23 -6.61
N ARG A 207 -11.70 16.36 -7.25
CA ARG A 207 -12.03 15.58 -8.45
C ARG A 207 -11.02 15.82 -9.58
N ARG A 208 -10.60 17.07 -9.81
CA ARG A 208 -9.55 17.39 -10.81
C ARG A 208 -8.20 16.77 -10.43
N LEU A 209 -7.82 16.82 -9.15
CA LEU A 209 -6.61 16.16 -8.65
C LEU A 209 -6.66 14.65 -8.90
N LEU A 210 -7.76 13.98 -8.55
CA LEU A 210 -7.92 12.55 -8.76
C LEU A 210 -7.90 12.18 -10.26
N ALA A 211 -8.54 12.97 -11.11
CA ALA A 211 -8.51 12.79 -12.56
C ALA A 211 -7.09 12.92 -13.13
N PHE A 212 -6.33 13.93 -12.68
CA PHE A 212 -4.91 14.06 -13.02
C PHE A 212 -4.11 12.84 -12.56
N MET A 213 -4.27 12.43 -11.30
CA MET A 213 -3.55 11.27 -10.75
C MET A 213 -3.89 9.95 -11.48
N ALA A 214 -5.10 9.83 -12.05
CA ALA A 214 -5.51 8.67 -12.85
C ALA A 214 -5.09 8.75 -14.32
N SER A 215 -4.63 9.91 -14.78
CA SER A 215 -4.31 10.11 -16.18
C SER A 215 -3.10 9.29 -16.66
N PRO A 216 -2.98 9.05 -17.98
CA PRO A 216 -1.79 8.40 -18.56
C PRO A 216 -0.48 9.14 -18.26
N ASP A 217 -0.51 10.47 -18.11
CA ASP A 217 0.67 11.28 -17.82
C ASP A 217 1.27 10.95 -16.43
N ALA A 218 0.45 10.45 -15.51
CA ALA A 218 0.86 10.00 -14.19
C ALA A 218 1.55 8.61 -14.19
N ALA A 219 1.48 7.84 -15.29
CA ALA A 219 1.95 6.45 -15.34
C ALA A 219 3.46 6.31 -15.04
N GLY A 220 4.28 7.25 -15.52
CA GLY A 220 5.72 7.25 -15.29
C GLY A 220 6.06 7.36 -13.78
N ALA A 221 5.39 8.24 -13.05
CA ALA A 221 5.59 8.40 -11.61
C ALA A 221 5.19 7.12 -10.84
N LYS A 222 4.07 6.50 -11.22
CA LYS A 222 3.58 5.26 -10.60
C LYS A 222 4.60 4.12 -10.74
N ARG A 223 5.11 3.90 -11.95
CA ARG A 223 6.10 2.82 -12.21
C ARG A 223 7.42 3.04 -11.49
N ARG A 224 7.91 4.29 -11.38
CA ARG A 224 9.12 4.60 -10.60
C ARG A 224 8.97 4.20 -9.13
N GLN A 225 7.77 4.26 -8.60
CA GLN A 225 7.45 3.85 -7.22
C GLN A 225 7.02 2.38 -7.09
N GLY A 226 7.30 1.54 -8.12
CA GLY A 226 7.01 0.10 -8.08
C GLY A 226 5.53 -0.24 -8.16
N MET A 227 4.70 0.67 -8.69
CA MET A 227 3.26 0.49 -8.88
C MET A 227 2.89 0.57 -10.35
N GLU A 228 1.82 -0.10 -10.74
CA GLU A 228 1.23 0.04 -12.08
C GLU A 228 -0.02 0.94 -12.01
N PRO A 229 -0.35 1.66 -13.10
CA PRO A 229 -1.67 2.27 -13.22
C PRO A 229 -2.79 1.26 -13.00
N ALA A 230 -3.86 1.66 -12.31
CA ALA A 230 -5.02 0.81 -12.09
C ALA A 230 -5.92 0.75 -13.30
#